data_79e65b96becab1648cfdeae4bcb34115
#
_entry.id   79e65b96becab1648cfdeae4bcb34115
#
_cell.length_a   1.000
_cell.length_b   1.000
_cell.length_c   1.000
_cell.angle_alpha   90.00
_cell.angle_beta   90.00
_cell.angle_gamma   90.00
#
_symmetry.space_group_name_H-M   'P 1'
#
loop_
_entity.id
_entity.type
_entity.pdbx_description
1 polymer ?
#
loop_
_entity_poly.entity_id
_entity_poly.type
_entity_poly.pdbx_seq_one_letter_code
_entity_poly.pdbx_strand_id
1 'polypeptide(L)'
;MEKEPQQIQVNLDPNVYAITMVNMMYDEENFQFLVTSGNQGRQFHATPKHAKRIYLLLKKQIEEYEKRFGEIKTQLPEMPKASQEESKLGF
;
A
#
# COMPACT_ATOMS: atom_id res chain seq x y z
N MET A 1 -28.50 -14.68 -13.37
CA MET A 1 -27.86 -15.39 -12.99
C MET A 1 -26.65 -14.90 -12.61
N GLU A 2 -26.28 -15.27 -11.84
CA GLU A 2 -25.22 -14.84 -11.46
C GLU A 2 -24.15 -15.34 -12.09
N LYS A 3 -23.30 -14.70 -12.36
CA LYS A 3 -22.25 -15.15 -12.90
C LYS A 3 -21.33 -15.63 -12.00
N GLU A 4 -20.80 -16.66 -12.19
CA GLU A 4 -19.83 -17.09 -11.37
C GLU A 4 -18.69 -16.28 -11.38
N PRO A 5 -18.02 -16.05 -10.36
CA PRO A 5 -16.85 -15.25 -10.31
C PRO A 5 -15.84 -15.90 -11.18
N GLN A 6 -15.09 -15.14 -11.85
CA GLN A 6 -14.09 -15.66 -12.61
C GLN A 6 -13.08 -16.28 -11.78
N GLN A 7 -12.61 -17.39 -12.11
CA GLN A 7 -11.60 -18.03 -11.38
C GLN A 7 -10.33 -17.62 -11.91
N ILE A 8 -9.65 -16.71 -11.35
CA ILE A 8 -8.36 -16.27 -11.76
C ILE A 8 -7.34 -17.09 -11.11
N GLN A 9 -6.49 -17.71 -11.87
CA GLN A 9 -5.43 -18.44 -11.30
C GLN A 9 -4.32 -17.54 -11.02
N VAL A 10 -3.92 -17.40 -9.79
CA VAL A 10 -2.84 -16.54 -9.37
C VAL A 10 -1.64 -17.41 -9.06
N ASN A 11 -0.54 -17.13 -9.72
CA ASN A 11 0.70 -17.83 -9.40
C ASN A 11 1.32 -17.11 -8.26
N LEU A 12 1.18 -17.65 -7.09
CA LEU A 12 1.66 -16.99 -5.90
C LEU A 12 3.09 -17.38 -5.62
N ASP A 13 3.93 -16.39 -5.47
CA ASP A 13 5.30 -16.62 -5.07
C ASP A 13 5.24 -17.13 -3.63
N PRO A 14 5.77 -18.28 -3.34
CA PRO A 14 5.67 -18.80 -1.99
C PRO A 14 6.52 -18.07 -0.96
N ASN A 15 7.39 -17.21 -1.41
CA ASN A 15 8.22 -16.48 -0.46
C ASN A 15 7.52 -15.26 0.08
N VAL A 16 7.85 -14.90 1.28
CA VAL A 16 7.25 -13.71 1.88
C VAL A 16 8.36 -12.68 2.03
N TYR A 17 8.14 -11.50 1.50
CA TYR A 17 9.16 -10.48 1.51
C TYR A 17 8.80 -9.36 2.46
N ALA A 18 9.76 -8.87 3.20
CA ALA A 18 9.52 -7.75 4.09
C ALA A 18 9.49 -6.48 3.27
N ILE A 19 8.53 -5.63 3.51
CA ILE A 19 8.48 -4.35 2.86
C ILE A 19 9.44 -3.44 3.58
N THR A 20 10.43 -2.93 2.88
CA THR A 20 11.41 -2.05 3.49
C THR A 20 11.14 -0.59 3.19
N MET A 21 10.38 -0.29 2.15
CA MET A 21 10.04 1.08 1.85
C MET A 21 8.82 1.14 0.96
N VAL A 22 7.99 2.11 1.17
CA VAL A 22 6.85 2.35 0.31
C VAL A 22 6.83 3.81 -0.06
N ASN A 23 6.65 4.10 -1.32
CA ASN A 23 6.51 5.45 -1.78
C ASN A 23 5.24 5.54 -2.60
N MET A 24 4.55 6.65 -2.51
CA MET A 24 3.28 6.80 -3.20
C MET A 24 3.15 8.14 -3.86
N MET A 25 2.46 8.17 -4.97
CA MET A 25 2.15 9.43 -5.60
C MET A 25 0.82 9.26 -6.29
N TYR A 26 0.20 10.32 -6.67
CA TYR A 26 -1.09 10.22 -7.30
C TYR A 26 -1.35 11.35 -8.27
N ASP A 27 -2.27 11.12 -9.17
CA ASP A 27 -2.80 12.21 -9.95
C ASP A 27 -4.32 11.96 -9.93
N GLU A 28 -5.02 12.67 -10.75
CA GLU A 28 -6.46 12.59 -10.70
C GLU A 28 -6.99 11.23 -11.05
N GLU A 29 -6.28 10.48 -11.79
CA GLU A 29 -6.77 9.20 -12.26
C GLU A 29 -6.22 7.98 -11.58
N ASN A 30 -5.06 8.06 -11.01
CA ASN A 30 -4.43 6.90 -10.46
C ASN A 30 -3.60 7.18 -9.24
N PHE A 31 -3.46 6.17 -8.39
CA PHE A 31 -2.48 6.17 -7.33
C PHE A 31 -1.40 5.21 -7.77
N GLN A 32 -0.16 5.58 -7.57
CA GLN A 32 0.95 4.76 -7.93
C GLN A 32 1.77 4.43 -6.71
N PHE A 33 2.16 3.19 -6.58
CA PHE A 33 2.88 2.72 -5.41
C PHE A 33 4.20 2.11 -5.83
N LEU A 34 5.25 2.46 -5.14
CA LEU A 34 6.52 1.78 -5.32
C LEU A 34 6.77 1.07 -4.02
N VAL A 35 6.91 -0.24 -4.09
CA VAL A 35 7.13 -1.04 -2.89
C VAL A 35 8.43 -1.77 -3.06
N THR A 36 9.31 -1.65 -2.09
CA THR A 36 10.58 -2.34 -2.19
C THR A 36 10.79 -3.31 -1.05
N SER A 37 11.60 -4.29 -1.32
CA SER A 37 12.08 -5.21 -0.33
C SER A 37 13.57 -5.30 -0.59
N GLY A 38 14.37 -4.66 0.25
CA GLY A 38 15.79 -4.57 0.02
C GLY A 38 16.07 -3.85 -1.28
N ASN A 39 16.81 -4.46 -2.15
CA ASN A 39 17.15 -3.81 -3.40
C ASN A 39 16.24 -4.22 -4.56
N GLN A 40 15.12 -4.84 -4.24
CA GLN A 40 14.17 -5.19 -5.29
C GLN A 40 12.92 -4.40 -5.12
N GLY A 41 12.37 -3.91 -6.19
CA GLY A 41 11.18 -3.11 -6.11
C GLY A 41 10.20 -3.40 -7.20
N ARG A 42 8.97 -2.99 -6.99
CA ARG A 42 7.93 -3.19 -7.99
C ARG A 42 6.96 -2.02 -7.88
N GLN A 43 6.47 -1.61 -9.02
CA GLN A 43 5.53 -0.51 -9.04
C GLN A 43 4.15 -1.02 -9.37
N PHE A 44 3.17 -0.45 -8.73
CA PHE A 44 1.79 -0.81 -8.95
C PHE A 44 0.98 0.46 -9.09
N HIS A 45 -0.16 0.37 -9.74
CA HIS A 45 -1.05 1.52 -9.69
C HIS A 45 -2.46 1.00 -9.43
N ALA A 46 -3.29 1.87 -8.94
CA ALA A 46 -4.66 1.53 -8.62
C ALA A 46 -5.53 2.73 -8.88
N THR A 47 -6.79 2.51 -9.22
CA THR A 47 -7.70 3.61 -9.34
C THR A 47 -7.91 4.23 -7.95
N PRO A 48 -8.37 5.47 -7.88
CA PRO A 48 -8.60 6.07 -6.58
C PRO A 48 -9.58 5.27 -5.73
N LYS A 49 -10.58 4.70 -6.36
CA LYS A 49 -11.54 3.92 -5.62
C LYS A 49 -10.89 2.70 -5.02
N HIS A 50 -10.05 2.02 -5.77
CA HIS A 50 -9.40 0.83 -5.25
C HIS A 50 -8.36 1.21 -4.19
N ALA A 51 -7.66 2.31 -4.39
CA ALA A 51 -6.70 2.76 -3.40
C ALA A 51 -7.41 3.04 -2.08
N LYS A 52 -8.61 3.63 -2.14
CA LYS A 52 -9.35 3.87 -0.92
C LYS A 52 -9.75 2.57 -0.25
N ARG A 53 -10.09 1.58 -1.01
CA ARG A 53 -10.44 0.28 -0.43
C ARG A 53 -9.25 -0.36 0.26
N ILE A 54 -8.06 -0.21 -0.33
CA ILE A 54 -6.86 -0.73 0.29
C ILE A 54 -6.64 -0.03 1.63
N TYR A 55 -6.84 1.28 1.64
CA TYR A 55 -6.70 2.03 2.87
C TYR A 55 -7.70 1.56 3.92
N LEU A 56 -8.94 1.36 3.52
CA LEU A 56 -9.95 0.96 4.48
C LEU A 56 -9.68 -0.43 5.04
N LEU A 57 -9.19 -1.31 4.20
CA LEU A 57 -8.83 -2.63 4.65
C LEU A 57 -7.70 -2.56 5.66
N LEU A 58 -6.67 -1.82 5.35
CA LEU A 58 -5.54 -1.69 6.25
C LEU A 58 -5.95 -1.05 7.55
N LYS A 59 -6.81 -0.03 7.47
CA LYS A 59 -7.26 0.64 8.66
C LYS A 59 -7.98 -0.34 9.58
N LYS A 60 -8.85 -1.16 9.01
CA LYS A 60 -9.58 -2.11 9.81
C LYS A 60 -8.66 -3.11 10.48
N GLN A 61 -7.69 -3.61 9.74
CA GLN A 61 -6.77 -4.58 10.32
C GLN A 61 -5.91 -3.98 11.42
N ILE A 62 -5.48 -2.75 11.23
CA ILE A 62 -4.68 -2.09 12.25
C ILE A 62 -5.51 -1.87 13.50
N GLU A 63 -6.76 -1.46 13.34
CA GLU A 63 -7.61 -1.24 14.49
C GLU A 63 -7.81 -2.53 15.27
N GLU A 64 -7.96 -3.63 14.57
CA GLU A 64 -8.13 -4.89 15.26
C GLU A 64 -6.85 -5.33 15.95
N TYR A 65 -5.73 -5.09 15.31
CA TYR A 65 -4.46 -5.40 15.92
C TYR A 65 -4.30 -4.61 17.21
N GLU A 66 -4.63 -3.33 17.17
CA GLU A 66 -4.44 -2.48 18.33
C GLU A 66 -5.37 -2.84 19.47
N LYS A 67 -6.52 -3.35 19.17
CA LYS A 67 -7.40 -3.78 20.23
C LYS A 67 -6.83 -4.99 20.92
N ARG A 68 -6.12 -5.85 20.23
CA ARG A 68 -5.57 -7.01 20.83
C ARG A 68 -4.24 -6.82 21.45
N PHE A 69 -3.38 -6.02 20.85
CA PHE A 69 -2.01 -5.94 21.26
C PHE A 69 -1.56 -4.57 21.73
N GLY A 70 -2.42 -3.58 21.61
CA GLY A 70 -2.05 -2.24 22.06
C GLY A 70 -1.71 -1.34 20.91
N GLU A 71 -1.67 -0.08 21.21
CA GLU A 71 -1.47 0.94 20.21
C GLU A 71 -0.12 0.86 19.55
N ILE A 72 -0.08 0.99 18.23
CA ILE A 72 1.16 1.06 17.50
C ILE A 72 1.61 2.51 17.53
N LYS A 73 2.77 2.77 18.11
CA LYS A 73 3.26 4.13 18.20
C LYS A 73 4.21 4.45 17.11
N THR A 74 3.79 5.20 16.15
CA THR A 74 4.62 5.61 15.05
C THR A 74 3.95 6.78 14.35
N GLN A 75 4.65 7.39 13.44
CA GLN A 75 4.09 8.47 12.66
C GLN A 75 4.88 8.58 11.38
N LEU A 76 4.30 9.24 10.41
CA LEU A 76 5.00 9.44 9.17
C LEU A 76 6.08 10.46 9.36
N PRO A 77 7.19 10.33 8.67
CA PRO A 77 8.21 11.35 8.72
C PRO A 77 7.66 12.63 8.15
N GLU A 78 8.20 13.75 8.62
CA GLU A 78 7.73 15.01 8.16
C GLU A 78 8.10 15.19 6.73
N MET A 79 7.18 15.67 5.92
CA MET A 79 7.46 15.84 4.53
C MET A 79 7.82 17.26 4.22
N PRO A 80 8.71 17.46 3.28
CA PRO A 80 9.06 18.81 2.90
C PRO A 80 7.87 19.45 2.23
N LYS A 81 7.73 20.73 2.47
CA LYS A 81 6.71 21.40 1.94
C LYS A 81 6.80 21.56 0.53
N ALA A 82 6.28 21.81 -0.23
CA ALA A 82 6.36 22.12 -1.57
C ALA A 82 7.18 21.32 -2.37
N SER A 83 7.35 20.23 -2.16
CA SER A 83 8.27 19.56 -2.87
C SER A 83 7.76 18.68 -3.92
N GLN A 84 8.22 18.85 -5.04
CA GLN A 84 7.90 17.96 -6.05
C GLN A 84 8.76 16.77 -5.90
N GLU A 85 9.65 16.81 -4.99
CA GLU A 85 10.50 15.72 -4.78
C GLU A 85 9.93 14.71 -3.90
N GLU A 86 8.74 14.91 -3.48
CA GLU A 86 8.15 13.97 -2.62
C GLU A 86 8.17 12.62 -3.16
N SER A 87 8.19 12.44 -4.43
CA SER A 87 8.20 11.12 -4.95
C SER A 87 9.47 10.37 -4.59
N LYS A 88 10.44 11.07 -4.07
CA LYS A 88 11.64 10.40 -3.68
C LYS A 88 11.68 10.00 -2.23
N LEU A 89 10.69 10.39 -1.49
CA LEU A 89 10.66 10.03 -0.09
C LEU A 89 10.00 8.69 0.07
N GLY A 90 10.56 7.84 0.84
CA GLY A 90 10.01 6.53 1.05
C GLY A 90 9.66 6.32 2.50
N PHE A 91 8.67 5.50 2.72
CA PHE A 91 8.23 5.20 4.08
C PHE A 91 8.20 3.71 4.37
#